data_24fa3d2404a00b9d707be79b1d00e7fb
#
_entry.id   24fa3d2404a00b9d707be79b1d00e7fb
#
_cell.length_a   1.000
_cell.length_b   1.000
_cell.length_c   1.000
_cell.angle_alpha   90.00
_cell.angle_beta   90.00
_cell.angle_gamma   90.00
#
_symmetry.space_group_name_H-M   'P 1'
#
loop_
_entity.id
_entity.type
_entity.pdbx_description
1 polymer ?
#
loop_
_entity_poly.entity_id
_entity_poly.type
_entity_poly.pdbx_seq_one_letter_code
_entity_poly.pdbx_strand_id
1 'polypeptide(L)'
;RDLHLYSSAASDVYKRQEQAGHYEVTVNPASKLLGSMLSIMQQSGYVGEYQTIEDSRGGGFRVELIGAINRCGVIKPRHSVKRTDYDKWESRYLPAQDFGLLILTTNQGVMNHHDAKKERVGGRLLAYIF
;
A
#
# COMPACT_ATOMS: atom_id res chain seq x y z
N ARG A 1 5.39 5.07 8.69
CA ARG A 1 6.17 4.10 9.46
C ARG A 1 5.69 2.67 9.24
N ASP A 2 4.43 2.49 9.05
CA ASP A 2 3.79 1.18 9.03
C ASP A 2 4.22 0.37 7.81
N LEU A 3 4.02 0.91 6.61
CA LEU A 3 4.50 0.28 5.40
C LEU A 3 6.01 0.44 5.21
N HIS A 4 6.64 1.22 6.07
CA HIS A 4 8.07 1.39 6.03
C HIS A 4 8.80 0.05 6.23
N LEU A 5 8.21 -0.85 6.98
CA LEU A 5 8.76 -2.19 7.16
C LEU A 5 8.92 -2.94 5.85
N TYR A 6 8.08 -2.64 4.86
CA TYR A 6 8.16 -3.25 3.55
C TYR A 6 9.17 -2.58 2.64
N SER A 7 9.57 -1.35 2.94
CA SER A 7 10.54 -0.63 2.13
C SER A 7 11.96 -0.73 2.67
N SER A 8 12.16 -1.51 3.72
CA SER A 8 13.46 -1.69 4.36
C SER A 8 14.00 -3.11 4.08
N ALA A 9 15.13 -3.46 4.70
CA ALA A 9 15.68 -4.81 4.62
C ALA A 9 14.68 -5.88 5.09
N ALA A 10 13.75 -5.51 5.97
CA ALA A 10 12.72 -6.43 6.44
C ALA A 10 11.78 -6.87 5.32
N SER A 11 11.59 -6.04 4.29
CA SER A 11 10.71 -6.38 3.18
C SER A 11 11.20 -7.61 2.41
N ASP A 12 12.50 -7.81 2.32
CA ASP A 12 13.06 -8.97 1.64
C ASP A 12 12.75 -10.27 2.40
N VAL A 13 12.73 -10.20 3.72
CA VAL A 13 12.37 -11.36 4.55
C VAL A 13 10.89 -11.68 4.35
N TYR A 14 10.03 -10.71 4.43
CA TYR A 14 8.60 -10.91 4.21
C TYR A 14 8.31 -11.40 2.80
N LYS A 15 8.99 -10.87 1.81
CA LYS A 15 8.82 -11.28 0.43
C LYS A 15 9.17 -12.76 0.24
N ARG A 16 10.24 -13.23 0.85
CA ARG A 16 10.61 -14.64 0.76
C ARG A 16 9.60 -15.55 1.42
N GLN A 17 9.08 -15.13 2.58
CA GLN A 17 8.07 -15.90 3.30
C GLN A 17 6.75 -15.92 2.54
N GLU A 18 6.40 -14.80 1.91
CA GLU A 18 5.22 -14.71 1.08
C GLU A 18 5.30 -15.67 -0.11
N GLN A 19 6.44 -15.74 -0.76
CA GLN A 19 6.64 -16.65 -1.88
C GLN A 19 6.54 -18.12 -1.47
N ALA A 20 6.77 -18.44 -0.22
CA ALA A 20 6.68 -19.81 0.29
C ALA A 20 5.24 -20.22 0.64
N GLY A 21 4.25 -19.32 0.51
CA GLY A 21 2.85 -19.65 0.78
C GLY A 21 2.19 -18.64 1.71
N HIS A 22 1.18 -19.10 2.41
CA HIS A 22 0.45 -18.25 3.34
C HIS A 22 1.33 -17.80 4.50
N TYR A 23 1.25 -16.55 4.81
CA TYR A 23 2.04 -15.97 5.87
C TYR A 23 1.28 -14.80 6.48
N GLU A 24 1.35 -14.68 7.79
CA GLU A 24 0.75 -13.55 8.49
C GLU A 24 1.84 -12.61 8.97
N VAL A 25 1.59 -11.33 8.86
CA VAL A 25 2.49 -10.30 9.35
C VAL A 25 1.69 -9.32 10.20
N THR A 26 2.33 -8.81 11.25
CA THR A 26 1.72 -7.79 12.10
C THR A 26 2.33 -6.43 11.75
N VAL A 27 1.49 -5.45 11.51
CA VAL A 27 1.90 -4.09 11.16
C VAL A 27 1.43 -3.15 12.26
N ASN A 28 2.32 -2.36 12.80
CA ASN A 28 2.06 -1.44 13.92
C ASN A 28 2.47 -0.02 13.54
N PRO A 29 1.89 1.00 14.18
CA PRO A 29 0.67 0.98 14.98
C PRO A 29 -0.59 0.99 14.11
N ALA A 30 -1.73 0.68 14.69
CA ALA A 30 -3.00 0.79 14.00
C ALA A 30 -3.31 2.27 13.77
N SER A 31 -3.79 2.59 12.57
CA SER A 31 -4.21 3.94 12.23
C SER A 31 -5.28 3.86 11.16
N LYS A 32 -6.08 4.92 11.05
CA LYS A 32 -7.09 4.99 9.97
C LYS A 32 -6.44 4.95 8.60
N LEU A 33 -5.32 5.63 8.48
CA LEU A 33 -4.59 5.67 7.20
C LEU A 33 -4.13 4.28 6.79
N LEU A 34 -3.49 3.57 7.71
CA LEU A 34 -3.03 2.21 7.42
C LEU A 34 -4.20 1.27 7.11
N GLY A 35 -5.30 1.38 7.86
CA GLY A 35 -6.50 0.59 7.60
C GLY A 35 -7.06 0.85 6.21
N SER A 36 -7.12 2.12 5.79
CA SER A 36 -7.58 2.47 4.45
C SER A 36 -6.66 1.91 3.37
N MET A 37 -5.37 1.94 3.59
CA MET A 37 -4.39 1.40 2.65
C MET A 37 -4.54 -0.12 2.54
N LEU A 38 -4.70 -0.81 3.66
CA LEU A 38 -4.91 -2.25 3.66
C LEU A 38 -6.20 -2.65 2.95
N SER A 39 -7.26 -1.86 3.13
CA SER A 39 -8.52 -2.10 2.42
C SER A 39 -8.33 -2.03 0.91
N ILE A 40 -7.58 -1.04 0.44
CA ILE A 40 -7.28 -0.89 -0.99
C ILE A 40 -6.45 -2.06 -1.50
N MET A 41 -5.45 -2.48 -0.74
CA MET A 41 -4.61 -3.63 -1.10
C MET A 41 -5.43 -4.92 -1.17
N GLN A 42 -6.36 -5.10 -0.23
CA GLN A 42 -7.22 -6.27 -0.23
C GLN A 42 -8.17 -6.29 -1.43
N GLN A 43 -8.79 -5.17 -1.73
CA GLN A 43 -9.69 -5.05 -2.88
C GLN A 43 -8.99 -5.33 -4.19
N SER A 44 -7.70 -5.02 -4.26
CA SER A 44 -6.89 -5.23 -5.46
C SER A 44 -6.20 -6.59 -5.48
N GLY A 45 -6.43 -7.43 -4.46
CA GLY A 45 -5.91 -8.79 -4.45
C GLY A 45 -4.46 -8.94 -4.01
N TYR A 46 -3.87 -7.93 -3.37
CA TYR A 46 -2.49 -8.01 -2.92
C TYR A 46 -2.34 -8.64 -1.55
N VAL A 47 -3.32 -8.50 -0.69
CA VAL A 47 -3.33 -9.13 0.63
C VAL A 47 -4.64 -9.87 0.83
N GLY A 48 -4.64 -10.84 1.75
CA GLY A 48 -5.84 -11.53 2.13
C GLY A 48 -6.60 -10.76 3.21
N GLU A 49 -7.12 -11.48 4.19
CA GLU A 49 -7.86 -10.85 5.26
C GLU A 49 -6.90 -10.14 6.22
N TYR A 50 -7.39 -9.09 6.85
CA TYR A 50 -6.65 -8.43 7.90
C TYR A 50 -7.58 -8.14 9.07
N GLN A 51 -7.01 -8.12 10.26
CA GLN A 51 -7.75 -7.93 11.51
C GLN A 51 -7.05 -6.89 12.37
N THR A 52 -7.85 -6.11 13.07
CA THR A 52 -7.33 -5.16 14.04
C THR A 52 -6.88 -5.90 15.28
N ILE A 53 -5.69 -5.57 15.76
CA ILE A 53 -5.14 -6.11 17.01
C ILE A 53 -5.11 -4.97 18.02
N GLU A 54 -5.67 -5.20 19.19
CA GLU A 54 -5.60 -4.23 20.28
C GLU A 54 -4.50 -4.64 21.26
N ASP A 55 -3.66 -3.69 21.62
CA ASP A 55 -2.66 -3.88 22.64
C ASP A 55 -2.42 -2.56 23.39
N SER A 56 -1.55 -2.59 24.39
CA SER A 56 -1.26 -1.40 25.22
C SER A 56 -0.43 -0.36 24.49
N ARG A 57 0.02 -0.63 23.27
CA ARG A 57 0.92 0.24 22.50
C ARG A 57 0.27 0.84 21.25
N GLY A 58 -1.04 0.96 21.24
CA GLY A 58 -1.76 1.55 20.11
C GLY A 58 -2.27 0.56 19.09
N GLY A 59 -2.05 -0.73 19.31
CA GLY A 59 -2.58 -1.78 18.46
C GLY A 59 -1.84 -1.94 17.14
N GLY A 60 -2.47 -2.65 16.24
CA GLY A 60 -1.91 -2.91 14.93
C GLY A 60 -2.88 -3.68 14.06
N PHE A 61 -2.38 -4.20 12.95
CA PHE A 61 -3.15 -5.06 12.07
C PHE A 61 -2.41 -6.37 11.86
N ARG A 62 -3.13 -7.47 11.90
CA ARG A 62 -2.63 -8.77 11.45
C ARG A 62 -3.11 -8.95 10.03
N VAL A 63 -2.17 -9.08 9.10
CA VAL A 63 -2.46 -9.12 7.67
C VAL A 63 -2.02 -10.47 7.12
N GLU A 64 -2.92 -11.09 6.37
CA GLU A 64 -2.61 -12.34 5.67
C GLU A 64 -1.95 -12.02 4.34
N LEU A 65 -0.75 -12.56 4.15
CA LEU A 65 -0.03 -12.43 2.88
C LEU A 65 -0.31 -13.66 2.02
N ILE A 66 -0.60 -13.42 0.76
CA ILE A 66 -1.07 -14.47 -0.16
C ILE A 66 -0.14 -14.69 -1.35
N GLY A 67 1.08 -14.18 -1.28
CA GLY A 67 2.07 -14.38 -2.35
C GLY A 67 1.87 -13.48 -3.55
N ALA A 68 1.07 -12.41 -3.43
CA ALA A 68 0.74 -11.55 -4.55
C ALA A 68 1.61 -10.29 -4.64
N ILE A 69 2.36 -9.97 -3.59
CA ILE A 69 3.18 -8.76 -3.57
C ILE A 69 4.58 -9.07 -4.07
N ASN A 70 5.00 -8.40 -5.13
CA ASN A 70 6.39 -8.44 -5.58
C ASN A 70 7.22 -7.39 -4.86
N ARG A 71 6.67 -6.19 -4.76
CA ARG A 71 7.34 -5.09 -4.07
C ARG A 71 6.31 -4.08 -3.61
N CYS A 72 6.54 -3.48 -2.46
CA CYS A 72 5.76 -2.35 -1.98
C CYS A 72 6.65 -1.44 -1.15
N GLY A 73 6.26 -0.19 -1.02
CA GLY A 73 7.02 0.75 -0.23
C GLY A 73 6.29 2.05 -0.03
N VAL A 74 6.79 2.82 0.93
CA VAL A 74 6.29 4.15 1.24
C VAL A 74 6.98 5.15 0.32
N ILE A 75 6.21 6.10 -0.20
CA ILE A 75 6.75 7.17 -1.03
C ILE A 75 7.05 8.37 -0.14
N LYS A 76 8.31 8.76 -0.09
CA LYS A 76 8.77 9.92 0.68
C LYS A 76 9.66 10.79 -0.20
N PRO A 77 9.45 12.13 -0.16
CA PRO A 77 8.32 12.82 0.46
C PRO A 77 7.00 12.48 -0.23
N ARG A 78 5.89 12.83 0.42
CA ARG A 78 4.57 12.61 -0.16
C ARG A 78 4.32 13.61 -1.28
N HIS A 79 4.74 13.27 -2.48
CA HIS A 79 4.63 14.16 -3.63
C HIS A 79 3.18 14.47 -3.96
N SER A 80 2.93 15.72 -4.32
CA SER A 80 1.63 16.12 -4.83
C SER A 80 1.49 15.71 -6.28
N VAL A 81 0.36 15.15 -6.65
CA VAL A 81 0.08 14.68 -8.00
C VAL A 81 -1.14 15.41 -8.53
N LYS A 82 -1.00 16.03 -9.68
CA LYS A 82 -2.13 16.62 -10.39
C LYS A 82 -2.90 15.52 -11.11
N ARG A 83 -4.18 15.76 -11.33
CA ARG A 83 -5.05 14.78 -12.02
C ARG A 83 -4.53 14.37 -13.40
N THR A 84 -3.64 15.14 -13.99
CA THR A 84 -3.10 14.90 -15.33
C THR A 84 -1.69 14.29 -15.31
N ASP A 85 -1.10 14.08 -14.13
CA ASP A 85 0.32 13.71 -14.00
C ASP A 85 0.55 12.26 -13.64
N TYR A 86 -0.48 11.42 -13.65
CA TYR A 86 -0.34 10.04 -13.16
C TYR A 86 0.65 9.21 -13.96
N ASP A 87 0.73 9.41 -15.25
CA ASP A 87 1.64 8.64 -16.11
C ASP A 87 3.09 8.81 -15.68
N LYS A 88 3.47 10.02 -15.31
CA LYS A 88 4.81 10.33 -14.82
C LYS A 88 5.13 9.54 -13.56
N TRP A 89 4.21 9.49 -12.62
CA TRP A 89 4.42 8.82 -11.35
C TRP A 89 4.33 7.30 -11.47
N GLU A 90 3.47 6.80 -12.35
CA GLU A 90 3.44 5.37 -12.67
C GLU A 90 4.78 4.91 -13.22
N SER A 91 5.36 5.67 -14.15
CA SER A 91 6.66 5.32 -14.73
C SER A 91 7.76 5.29 -13.70
N ARG A 92 7.65 6.12 -12.67
CA ARG A 92 8.70 6.25 -11.65
C ARG A 92 8.67 5.11 -10.64
N TYR A 93 7.49 4.63 -10.27
CA TYR A 93 7.35 3.67 -9.17
C TYR A 93 6.85 2.29 -9.59
N LEU A 94 6.19 2.19 -10.72
CA LEU A 94 5.61 0.94 -11.18
C LEU A 94 6.37 0.38 -12.38
N PRO A 95 6.44 -0.96 -12.51
CA PRO A 95 7.24 -1.56 -13.59
C PRO A 95 6.64 -1.37 -14.97
N ALA A 96 5.33 -1.19 -15.08
CA ALA A 96 4.66 -1.04 -16.36
C ALA A 96 3.34 -0.32 -16.16
N GLN A 97 2.81 0.21 -17.26
CA GLN A 97 1.48 0.82 -17.25
C GLN A 97 0.44 -0.24 -16.86
N ASP A 98 -0.51 0.15 -16.04
CA ASP A 98 -1.59 -0.70 -15.55
C ASP A 98 -1.12 -1.91 -14.74
N PHE A 99 0.13 -1.92 -14.30
CA PHE A 99 0.67 -2.98 -13.46
C PHE A 99 1.01 -2.41 -12.09
N GLY A 100 0.26 -2.81 -11.08
CA GLY A 100 0.45 -2.33 -9.72
C GLY A 100 -0.41 -1.11 -9.41
N LEU A 101 -0.25 -0.60 -8.20
CA LEU A 101 -1.01 0.52 -7.70
C LEU A 101 -0.12 1.58 -7.07
N LEU A 102 -0.51 2.83 -7.29
CA LEU A 102 -0.09 3.93 -6.43
C LEU A 102 -1.25 4.21 -5.48
N ILE A 103 -0.96 4.30 -4.21
CA ILE A 103 -1.96 4.63 -3.19
C ILE A 103 -1.74 6.08 -2.80
N LEU A 104 -2.79 6.85 -2.82
CA LEU A 104 -2.71 8.28 -2.53
C LEU A 104 -3.90 8.74 -1.71
N THR A 105 -3.72 9.88 -1.05
CA THR A 105 -4.80 10.55 -0.34
C THR A 105 -5.30 11.70 -1.19
N THR A 106 -6.62 11.80 -1.32
CA THR A 106 -7.30 12.85 -2.10
C THR A 106 -8.31 13.56 -1.21
N ASN A 107 -8.96 14.58 -1.74
CA ASN A 107 -10.03 15.23 -1.03
C ASN A 107 -11.27 14.34 -0.84
N GLN A 108 -11.32 13.23 -1.55
CA GLN A 108 -12.38 12.22 -1.41
C GLN A 108 -11.94 11.02 -0.58
N GLY A 109 -10.74 11.07 0.01
CA GLY A 109 -10.21 10.01 0.85
C GLY A 109 -9.03 9.30 0.22
N VAL A 110 -8.61 8.21 0.86
CA VAL A 110 -7.52 7.38 0.35
C VAL A 110 -8.04 6.49 -0.76
N MET A 111 -7.32 6.44 -1.86
CA MET A 111 -7.72 5.61 -3.00
C MET A 111 -6.51 5.21 -3.82
N ASN A 112 -6.68 4.26 -4.74
CA ASN A 112 -5.63 3.93 -5.68
C ASN A 112 -5.66 4.91 -6.86
N HIS A 113 -4.57 4.94 -7.64
CA HIS A 113 -4.47 5.92 -8.73
C HIS A 113 -5.43 5.62 -9.89
N HIS A 114 -5.84 4.38 -10.06
CA HIS A 114 -6.83 4.06 -11.11
C HIS A 114 -8.17 4.71 -10.80
N ASP A 115 -8.60 4.65 -9.55
CA ASP A 115 -9.84 5.29 -9.12
C ASP A 115 -9.71 6.81 -9.14
N ALA A 116 -8.54 7.32 -8.76
CA ALA A 116 -8.30 8.77 -8.81
C ALA A 116 -8.38 9.29 -10.24
N LYS A 117 -7.89 8.55 -11.21
CA LYS A 117 -8.03 8.90 -12.63
C LYS A 117 -9.50 8.95 -13.05
N LYS A 118 -10.28 7.96 -12.63
CA LYS A 118 -11.72 7.93 -12.94
C LYS A 118 -12.45 9.10 -12.34
N GLU A 119 -12.10 9.46 -11.11
CA GLU A 119 -12.73 10.58 -10.41
C GLU A 119 -12.15 11.93 -10.82
N ARG A 120 -11.11 11.93 -11.62
CA ARG A 120 -10.42 13.14 -12.09
C ARG A 120 -9.93 14.01 -10.96
N VAL A 121 -9.36 13.39 -9.94
CA VAL A 121 -8.82 14.09 -8.78
C VAL A 121 -7.32 13.87 -8.68
N GLY A 122 -6.64 14.84 -8.11
CA GLY A 122 -5.25 14.71 -7.71
C GLY A 122 -5.16 14.47 -6.21
N GLY A 123 -3.96 14.35 -5.70
CA GLY A 123 -3.75 14.13 -4.28
C GLY A 123 -2.27 14.03 -3.95
N ARG A 124 -1.97 13.37 -2.85
CA ARG A 124 -0.60 13.14 -2.40
C ARG A 124 -0.31 11.66 -2.36
N LEU A 125 0.81 11.27 -2.92
CA LEU A 125 1.23 9.87 -2.94
C LEU A 125 1.59 9.41 -1.54
N LEU A 126 1.18 8.19 -1.21
CA LEU A 126 1.47 7.56 0.07
C LEU A 126 2.38 6.35 -0.11
N ALA A 127 2.08 5.50 -1.08
CA ALA A 127 2.77 4.22 -1.24
C ALA A 127 2.59 3.68 -2.65
N TYR A 128 3.40 2.68 -2.96
CA TYR A 128 3.26 1.91 -4.20
C TYR A 128 3.27 0.42 -3.87
N ILE A 129 2.64 -0.38 -4.70
CA ILE A 129 2.61 -1.83 -4.55
C ILE A 129 2.44 -2.48 -5.93
N PHE A 130 3.19 -3.55 -6.14
CA PHE A 130 3.02 -4.37 -7.33
C PHE A 130 3.49 -5.81 -7.12
#